data_b6f3a6ff256055afd9bba7e613d5ebda
#
_entry.id   b6f3a6ff256055afd9bba7e613d5ebda
#
_cell.length_a   1.000
_cell.length_b   1.000
_cell.length_c   1.000
_cell.angle_alpha   90.00
_cell.angle_beta   90.00
_cell.angle_gamma   90.00
#
_symmetry.space_group_name_H-M   'P 1'
#
loop_
_entity.id
_entity.type
_entity.pdbx_description
1 polymer ?
#
loop_
_entity_poly.entity_id
_entity_poly.type
_entity_poly.pdbx_seq_one_letter_code
_entity_poly.pdbx_strand_id
1 'polypeptide(L)'
;QTCALPIWVRTTQAFSTANKYESHETDAENGCIRAVEHAYTKDGGLAVLRGNIAQNGAIIKSAGIDEELFHFVGKAFVVESQDEAVFEILSKHVKPGDIVVIQYEGPKGGPGMQEMLYPTSYLKGLGLGKSCALITDGRFSGGTSGISIGHVSPEAAAGGAIGLLETGDEIEIDVHNRILRANV
;
A
#
# COMPACT_ATOMS: atom_id res chain seq x y z
N GLN A 1 11.67 -5.83 -11.08
CA GLN A 1 12.84 -6.59 -10.61
C GLN A 1 12.34 -7.62 -9.61
N THR A 2 12.16 -8.85 -10.03
CA THR A 2 11.95 -9.97 -9.13
C THR A 2 13.22 -10.16 -8.32
N CYS A 3 13.19 -9.81 -7.02
CA CYS A 3 14.18 -10.34 -6.10
C CYS A 3 13.97 -11.86 -6.01
N ALA A 4 14.71 -12.61 -6.81
CA ALA A 4 14.88 -14.03 -6.56
C ALA A 4 15.68 -14.14 -5.26
N LEU A 5 15.00 -14.33 -4.15
CA LEU A 5 15.64 -14.77 -2.93
C LEU A 5 16.26 -16.14 -3.23
N PRO A 6 17.55 -16.37 -2.94
CA PRO A 6 18.12 -17.69 -3.09
C PRO A 6 17.36 -18.67 -2.20
N ILE A 7 16.67 -19.60 -2.82
CA ILE A 7 16.05 -20.70 -2.10
C ILE A 7 17.17 -21.62 -1.67
N TRP A 8 17.50 -21.58 -0.38
CA TRP A 8 18.48 -22.49 0.19
C TRP A 8 17.87 -23.89 0.25
N VAL A 9 18.18 -24.71 -0.73
CA VAL A 9 17.85 -26.13 -0.67
C VAL A 9 18.76 -26.78 0.35
N ARG A 10 18.18 -27.51 1.32
CA ARG A 10 18.95 -28.25 2.32
C ARG A 10 19.92 -29.20 1.64
N THR A 11 21.20 -29.07 1.98
CA THR A 11 22.18 -30.07 1.61
C THR A 11 21.86 -31.40 2.32
N THR A 12 21.95 -32.51 1.62
CA THR A 12 21.70 -33.84 2.19
C THR A 12 22.83 -34.31 3.12
N GLN A 13 23.92 -33.54 3.22
CA GLN A 13 25.07 -33.81 4.08
C GLN A 13 25.31 -32.63 5.01
N ALA A 14 25.34 -32.91 6.33
CA ALA A 14 25.75 -31.91 7.32
C ALA A 14 27.18 -31.44 7.05
N PHE A 15 27.41 -30.12 7.16
CA PHE A 15 28.70 -29.46 6.95
C PHE A 15 29.32 -29.61 5.55
N SER A 16 28.52 -29.93 4.54
CA SER A 16 28.98 -30.03 3.15
C SER A 16 28.90 -28.67 2.44
N THR A 17 29.91 -28.34 1.65
CA THR A 17 29.92 -27.22 0.72
C THR A 17 29.29 -27.59 -0.64
N ALA A 18 28.89 -28.88 -0.83
CA ALA A 18 28.23 -29.33 -2.05
C ALA A 18 26.75 -28.92 -2.00
N ASN A 19 26.41 -27.87 -2.71
CA ASN A 19 25.03 -27.48 -2.97
C ASN A 19 24.44 -28.39 -4.06
N LYS A 20 23.56 -29.30 -3.68
CA LYS A 20 22.76 -30.03 -4.64
C LYS A 20 21.48 -29.23 -4.90
N TYR A 21 21.46 -28.53 -6.01
CA TYR A 21 20.23 -27.87 -6.48
C TYR A 21 19.39 -28.89 -7.21
N GLU A 22 18.14 -29.01 -6.83
CA GLU A 22 17.16 -29.69 -7.69
C GLU A 22 17.01 -28.87 -8.99
N SER A 23 16.73 -29.56 -10.10
CA SER A 23 16.39 -28.86 -11.33
C SER A 23 15.17 -27.99 -11.07
N HIS A 24 15.32 -26.69 -11.22
CA HIS A 24 14.19 -25.77 -11.14
C HIS A 24 13.34 -25.87 -12.41
N GLU A 25 12.10 -25.50 -12.25
CA GLU A 25 11.16 -25.41 -13.37
C GLU A 25 11.67 -24.40 -14.41
N THR A 26 11.68 -24.81 -15.67
CA THR A 26 12.15 -23.98 -16.81
C THR A 26 11.02 -23.63 -17.79
N ASP A 27 9.77 -23.98 -17.46
CA ASP A 27 8.60 -23.60 -18.25
C ASP A 27 8.31 -22.12 -18.10
N ALA A 28 8.76 -21.33 -19.08
CA ALA A 28 8.60 -19.87 -19.08
C ALA A 28 7.16 -19.42 -19.43
N GLU A 29 6.30 -20.32 -19.87
CA GLU A 29 4.92 -20.04 -20.28
C GLU A 29 3.93 -20.34 -19.16
N ASN A 30 4.00 -21.52 -18.54
CA ASN A 30 3.01 -21.99 -17.57
C ASN A 30 3.57 -22.15 -16.16
N GLY A 31 4.89 -22.05 -16.01
CA GLY A 31 5.57 -22.23 -14.73
C GLY A 31 5.36 -21.08 -13.74
N CYS A 32 5.98 -21.22 -12.55
CA CYS A 32 5.94 -20.22 -11.50
C CYS A 32 6.75 -18.96 -11.87
N ILE A 33 7.83 -19.13 -12.65
CA ILE A 33 8.65 -18.03 -13.16
C ILE A 33 8.39 -17.92 -14.65
N ARG A 34 7.72 -16.86 -15.07
CA ARG A 34 7.28 -16.68 -16.45
C ARG A 34 8.10 -15.63 -17.19
N ALA A 35 8.17 -15.80 -18.51
CA ALA A 35 8.65 -14.75 -19.39
C ALA A 35 7.69 -13.56 -19.39
N VAL A 36 8.17 -12.38 -19.83
CA VAL A 36 7.35 -11.15 -19.83
C VAL A 36 6.09 -11.30 -20.67
N GLU A 37 6.17 -12.06 -21.76
CA GLU A 37 5.05 -12.33 -22.67
C GLU A 37 3.95 -13.17 -22.01
N HIS A 38 4.31 -13.93 -20.97
CA HIS A 38 3.41 -14.81 -20.22
C HIS A 38 3.22 -14.36 -18.76
N ALA A 39 3.53 -13.10 -18.48
CA ALA A 39 3.37 -12.52 -17.14
C ALA A 39 1.93 -12.64 -16.63
N TYR A 40 1.74 -12.83 -15.32
CA TYR A 40 0.42 -12.89 -14.70
C TYR A 40 -0.36 -11.58 -14.85
N THR A 41 0.34 -10.46 -14.90
CA THR A 41 -0.21 -9.12 -15.12
C THR A 41 0.73 -8.33 -16.02
N LYS A 42 0.18 -7.38 -16.77
CA LYS A 42 0.98 -6.49 -17.63
C LYS A 42 1.78 -5.47 -16.83
N ASP A 43 1.24 -5.07 -15.67
CA ASP A 43 1.84 -4.10 -14.77
C ASP A 43 2.46 -4.79 -13.54
N GLY A 44 3.42 -4.12 -12.92
CA GLY A 44 3.95 -4.52 -11.62
C GLY A 44 2.91 -4.33 -10.51
N GLY A 45 3.13 -4.94 -9.35
CA GLY A 45 2.22 -4.87 -8.19
C GLY A 45 2.25 -3.54 -7.43
N LEU A 46 3.03 -2.55 -7.86
CA LEU A 46 3.13 -1.21 -7.28
C LEU A 46 2.89 -0.14 -8.34
N ALA A 47 2.18 0.89 -7.96
CA ALA A 47 1.92 2.03 -8.81
C ALA A 47 2.26 3.35 -8.11
N VAL A 48 2.75 4.33 -8.87
CA VAL A 48 2.95 5.70 -8.38
C VAL A 48 1.72 6.52 -8.77
N LEU A 49 1.06 7.11 -7.78
CA LEU A 49 -0.04 8.06 -7.97
C LEU A 49 0.48 9.48 -7.80
N ARG A 50 -0.13 10.45 -8.48
CA ARG A 50 0.20 11.87 -8.42
C ARG A 50 -1.06 12.71 -8.38
N GLY A 51 -0.95 13.91 -7.81
CA GLY A 51 -2.04 14.87 -7.76
C GLY A 51 -1.73 16.01 -6.80
N ASN A 52 -2.74 16.82 -6.50
CA ASN A 52 -2.55 18.00 -5.65
C ASN A 52 -2.12 17.66 -4.22
N ILE A 53 -2.47 16.49 -3.70
CA ILE A 53 -2.06 16.02 -2.36
C ILE A 53 -0.79 15.15 -2.38
N ALA A 54 -0.31 14.74 -3.55
CA ALA A 54 0.88 13.92 -3.74
C ALA A 54 1.72 14.44 -4.92
N GLN A 55 2.23 15.65 -4.81
CA GLN A 55 2.93 16.35 -5.89
C GLN A 55 4.19 15.61 -6.35
N ASN A 56 4.94 15.04 -5.41
CA ASN A 56 6.12 14.23 -5.70
C ASN A 56 5.78 12.74 -5.89
N GLY A 57 4.53 12.37 -5.66
CA GLY A 57 4.01 11.01 -5.79
C GLY A 57 3.64 10.37 -4.47
N ALA A 58 2.88 9.29 -4.59
CA ALA A 58 2.53 8.36 -3.52
C ALA A 58 2.55 6.94 -4.10
N ILE A 59 2.72 5.94 -3.25
CA ILE A 59 2.82 4.54 -3.70
C ILE A 59 1.57 3.79 -3.28
N ILE A 60 0.91 3.17 -4.24
CA ILE A 60 -0.15 2.20 -4.00
C ILE A 60 0.32 0.79 -4.38
N LYS A 61 -0.04 -0.19 -3.56
CA LYS A 61 0.11 -1.59 -3.90
C LYS A 61 -1.12 -2.03 -4.69
N SER A 62 -1.01 -2.06 -6.01
CA SER A 62 -2.10 -2.47 -6.91
C SER A 62 -2.34 -3.98 -6.92
N ALA A 63 -1.30 -4.78 -6.61
CA ALA A 63 -1.47 -6.21 -6.46
C ALA A 63 -2.37 -6.56 -5.26
N GLY A 64 -3.45 -7.29 -5.51
CA GLY A 64 -4.40 -7.69 -4.46
C GLY A 64 -5.50 -6.68 -4.14
N ILE A 65 -5.65 -5.65 -4.97
CA ILE A 65 -6.85 -4.80 -5.00
C ILE A 65 -7.76 -5.34 -6.11
N ASP A 66 -9.05 -5.48 -5.82
CA ASP A 66 -10.04 -5.83 -6.83
C ASP A 66 -10.14 -4.70 -7.88
N GLU A 67 -10.19 -5.04 -9.16
CA GLU A 67 -10.15 -4.06 -10.25
C GLU A 67 -11.30 -3.02 -10.16
N GLU A 68 -12.43 -3.43 -9.61
CA GLU A 68 -13.57 -2.55 -9.34
C GLU A 68 -13.23 -1.39 -8.39
N LEU A 69 -12.20 -1.54 -7.56
CA LEU A 69 -11.73 -0.54 -6.60
C LEU A 69 -10.59 0.34 -7.15
N PHE A 70 -10.21 0.18 -8.41
CA PHE A 70 -9.16 1.00 -9.03
C PHE A 70 -9.58 2.46 -9.24
N HIS A 71 -10.88 2.73 -9.20
CA HIS A 71 -11.42 4.08 -9.09
C HIS A 71 -12.26 4.18 -7.83
N PHE A 72 -11.84 4.99 -6.88
CA PHE A 72 -12.48 5.15 -5.59
C PHE A 72 -12.58 6.63 -5.25
N VAL A 73 -13.79 7.06 -4.88
CA VAL A 73 -14.05 8.42 -4.39
C VAL A 73 -14.68 8.31 -3.02
N GLY A 74 -14.17 9.06 -2.07
CA GLY A 74 -14.64 9.01 -0.68
C GLY A 74 -14.37 10.30 0.08
N LYS A 75 -14.88 10.33 1.31
CA LYS A 75 -14.65 11.45 2.22
C LYS A 75 -13.45 11.17 3.12
N ALA A 76 -12.60 12.17 3.26
CA ALA A 76 -11.47 12.12 4.17
C ALA A 76 -11.95 11.97 5.63
N PHE A 77 -11.34 11.07 6.36
CA PHE A 77 -11.39 10.97 7.81
C PHE A 77 -9.95 11.16 8.29
N VAL A 78 -9.64 12.38 8.74
CA VAL A 78 -8.26 12.80 9.00
C VAL A 78 -7.90 12.57 10.46
N VAL A 79 -6.71 12.01 10.67
CA VAL A 79 -6.07 11.77 11.98
C VAL A 79 -4.58 12.07 11.89
N GLU A 80 -3.96 12.42 13.01
CA GLU A 80 -2.56 12.85 13.06
C GLU A 80 -1.58 11.78 13.55
N SER A 81 -2.07 10.56 13.80
CA SER A 81 -1.21 9.45 14.21
C SER A 81 -1.84 8.08 13.90
N GLN A 82 -0.97 7.05 13.87
CA GLN A 82 -1.44 5.67 13.76
C GLN A 82 -2.31 5.26 14.96
N ASP A 83 -1.94 5.69 16.17
CA ASP A 83 -2.67 5.33 17.39
C ASP A 83 -4.08 5.94 17.39
N GLU A 84 -4.23 7.17 16.95
CA GLU A 84 -5.52 7.81 16.75
C GLU A 84 -6.35 7.08 15.70
N ALA A 85 -5.75 6.73 14.55
CA ALA A 85 -6.41 5.95 13.52
C ALA A 85 -6.95 4.63 14.06
N VAL A 86 -6.16 3.91 14.85
CA VAL A 86 -6.56 2.66 15.49
C VAL A 86 -7.75 2.87 16.43
N PHE A 87 -7.68 3.90 17.27
CA PHE A 87 -8.77 4.24 18.19
C PHE A 87 -10.08 4.55 17.45
N GLU A 88 -10.02 5.37 16.41
CA GLU A 88 -11.19 5.79 15.62
C GLU A 88 -11.82 4.61 14.84
N ILE A 89 -10.97 3.74 14.27
CA ILE A 89 -11.42 2.54 13.56
C ILE A 89 -12.13 1.58 14.54
N LEU A 90 -11.50 1.28 15.69
CA LEU A 90 -12.06 0.36 16.68
C LEU A 90 -13.33 0.92 17.36
N SER A 91 -13.41 2.24 17.51
CA SER A 91 -14.62 2.94 18.01
C SER A 91 -15.72 2.99 16.96
N LYS A 92 -15.50 2.46 15.76
CA LYS A 92 -16.45 2.43 14.64
C LYS A 92 -16.92 3.83 14.18
N HIS A 93 -16.07 4.83 14.34
CA HIS A 93 -16.32 6.17 13.78
C HIS A 93 -16.09 6.20 12.28
N VAL A 94 -15.12 5.44 11.77
CA VAL A 94 -14.89 5.24 10.34
C VAL A 94 -16.03 4.43 9.72
N LYS A 95 -16.58 4.91 8.62
CA LYS A 95 -17.73 4.32 7.91
C LYS A 95 -17.33 3.81 6.52
N PRO A 96 -18.13 2.89 5.93
CA PRO A 96 -17.96 2.55 4.52
C PRO A 96 -18.00 3.79 3.62
N GLY A 97 -17.05 3.92 2.71
CA GLY A 97 -16.88 5.07 1.83
C GLY A 97 -15.86 6.08 2.34
N ASP A 98 -15.40 5.97 3.59
CA ASP A 98 -14.38 6.88 4.11
C ASP A 98 -12.98 6.53 3.59
N ILE A 99 -12.18 7.57 3.49
CA ILE A 99 -10.74 7.50 3.22
C ILE A 99 -10.03 7.96 4.49
N VAL A 100 -9.45 7.03 5.24
CA VAL A 100 -8.69 7.35 6.45
C VAL A 100 -7.36 7.97 6.03
N VAL A 101 -7.13 9.22 6.40
CA VAL A 101 -5.90 9.96 6.12
C VAL A 101 -5.10 10.08 7.40
N ILE A 102 -3.94 9.44 7.45
CA ILE A 102 -3.04 9.48 8.60
C ILE A 102 -1.87 10.39 8.24
N GLN A 103 -1.81 11.54 8.88
CA GLN A 103 -0.80 12.57 8.67
C GLN A 103 0.34 12.45 9.69
N TYR A 104 1.48 13.09 9.41
CA TYR A 104 2.65 13.21 10.31
C TYR A 104 3.32 11.89 10.69
N GLU A 105 3.20 10.88 9.86
CA GLU A 105 3.87 9.57 10.05
C GLU A 105 5.02 9.34 9.06
N GLY A 106 5.39 10.38 8.31
CA GLY A 106 6.48 10.35 7.34
C GLY A 106 7.88 10.40 7.98
N PRO A 107 8.93 10.47 7.15
CA PRO A 107 10.32 10.43 7.61
C PRO A 107 10.70 11.52 8.60
N LYS A 108 10.08 12.70 8.50
CA LYS A 108 10.36 13.87 9.34
C LYS A 108 9.35 14.02 10.47
N GLY A 109 8.07 13.72 10.21
CA GLY A 109 6.98 13.89 11.16
C GLY A 109 6.80 12.68 12.08
N GLY A 110 6.97 11.48 11.56
CA GLY A 110 6.74 10.24 12.29
C GLY A 110 7.96 9.74 13.06
N PRO A 111 7.77 8.80 14.01
CA PRO A 111 8.86 8.17 14.74
C PRO A 111 9.56 7.11 13.88
N GLY A 112 10.37 7.54 12.91
CA GLY A 112 11.09 6.65 12.00
C GLY A 112 10.24 6.07 10.86
N MET A 113 9.25 6.82 10.37
CA MET A 113 8.37 6.41 9.28
C MET A 113 7.64 5.09 9.59
N GLN A 114 6.73 5.17 10.53
CA GLN A 114 6.03 4.02 11.10
C GLN A 114 5.22 3.25 10.04
N GLU A 115 5.19 1.93 10.19
CA GLU A 115 4.41 1.06 9.32
C GLU A 115 2.95 0.98 9.78
N MET A 116 2.01 1.21 8.86
CA MET A 116 0.56 1.25 9.11
C MET A 116 -0.08 -0.15 9.14
N LEU A 117 0.50 -1.08 9.90
CA LEU A 117 0.01 -2.46 10.00
C LEU A 117 -1.33 -2.54 10.73
N TYR A 118 -1.43 -1.88 11.87
CA TYR A 118 -2.62 -1.97 12.74
C TYR A 118 -3.87 -1.38 12.09
N PRO A 119 -3.86 -0.14 11.56
CA PRO A 119 -5.03 0.43 10.90
C PRO A 119 -5.58 -0.45 9.78
N THR A 120 -4.69 -0.97 8.91
CA THR A 120 -5.12 -1.85 7.80
C THR A 120 -5.70 -3.17 8.28
N SER A 121 -5.10 -3.76 9.32
CA SER A 121 -5.57 -5.02 9.91
C SER A 121 -6.94 -4.86 10.56
N TYR A 122 -7.17 -3.77 11.27
CA TYR A 122 -8.45 -3.51 11.93
C TYR A 122 -9.55 -3.14 10.93
N LEU A 123 -9.27 -2.33 9.90
CA LEU A 123 -10.23 -2.09 8.82
C LEU A 123 -10.67 -3.41 8.18
N LYS A 124 -9.71 -4.29 7.89
CA LYS A 124 -10.02 -5.61 7.34
C LYS A 124 -10.83 -6.48 8.33
N GLY A 125 -10.44 -6.49 9.60
CA GLY A 125 -11.12 -7.26 10.66
C GLY A 125 -12.57 -6.82 10.90
N LEU A 126 -12.88 -5.55 10.68
CA LEU A 126 -14.22 -4.99 10.77
C LEU A 126 -15.01 -5.11 9.45
N GLY A 127 -14.46 -5.74 8.41
CA GLY A 127 -15.12 -5.89 7.12
C GLY A 127 -15.08 -4.64 6.24
N LEU A 128 -14.32 -3.60 6.62
CA LEU A 128 -14.20 -2.33 5.90
C LEU A 128 -13.11 -2.33 4.82
N GLY A 129 -12.31 -3.39 4.72
CA GLY A 129 -11.14 -3.45 3.83
C GLY A 129 -11.43 -3.30 2.33
N LYS A 130 -12.67 -3.46 1.90
CA LYS A 130 -13.12 -3.25 0.50
C LYS A 130 -13.96 -1.98 0.32
N SER A 131 -14.34 -1.32 1.41
CA SER A 131 -15.23 -0.16 1.39
C SER A 131 -14.59 1.12 1.92
N CYS A 132 -13.36 1.04 2.40
CA CYS A 132 -12.57 2.17 2.85
C CYS A 132 -11.20 2.14 2.19
N ALA A 133 -10.60 3.33 2.04
CA ALA A 133 -9.21 3.47 1.66
C ALA A 133 -8.39 4.02 2.83
N LEU A 134 -7.06 3.89 2.76
CA LEU A 134 -6.14 4.46 3.72
C LEU A 134 -5.00 5.18 2.99
N ILE A 135 -4.74 6.42 3.38
CA ILE A 135 -3.69 7.28 2.82
C ILE A 135 -2.79 7.75 3.94
N THR A 136 -1.47 7.72 3.75
CA THR A 136 -0.51 8.22 4.74
C THR A 136 0.79 8.69 4.09
N ASP A 137 1.48 9.61 4.73
CA ASP A 137 2.87 9.93 4.45
C ASP A 137 3.86 8.94 5.10
N GLY A 138 3.35 8.04 5.96
CA GLY A 138 4.05 6.86 6.46
C GLY A 138 4.18 5.75 5.40
N ARG A 139 4.32 4.49 5.82
CA ARG A 139 4.55 3.36 4.92
C ARG A 139 3.64 2.16 5.21
N PHE A 140 3.55 1.27 4.21
CA PHE A 140 2.88 -0.01 4.32
C PHE A 140 3.82 -1.17 4.04
N SER A 141 3.50 -2.35 4.60
CA SER A 141 4.21 -3.59 4.28
C SER A 141 3.67 -4.27 3.02
N GLY A 142 4.43 -5.24 2.52
CA GLY A 142 4.01 -6.08 1.42
C GLY A 142 2.76 -6.95 1.72
N GLY A 143 2.44 -7.19 2.99
CA GLY A 143 1.27 -7.96 3.42
C GLY A 143 -0.04 -7.20 3.44
N THR A 144 0.00 -5.87 3.25
CA THR A 144 -1.19 -5.02 3.26
C THR A 144 -2.14 -5.36 2.11
N SER A 145 -3.44 -5.35 2.40
CA SER A 145 -4.52 -5.58 1.43
C SER A 145 -5.54 -4.44 1.46
N GLY A 146 -6.29 -4.24 0.37
CA GLY A 146 -7.20 -3.12 0.18
C GLY A 146 -6.50 -1.88 -0.37
N ILE A 147 -7.24 -0.79 -0.52
CA ILE A 147 -6.71 0.47 -1.06
C ILE A 147 -5.85 1.12 0.01
N SER A 148 -4.53 0.95 -0.10
CA SER A 148 -3.56 1.49 0.84
C SER A 148 -2.48 2.25 0.09
N ILE A 149 -2.41 3.56 0.34
CA ILE A 149 -1.54 4.51 -0.33
C ILE A 149 -0.57 5.09 0.69
N GLY A 150 0.70 4.78 0.55
CA GLY A 150 1.76 5.26 1.43
C GLY A 150 2.75 6.16 0.73
N HIS A 151 3.72 6.61 1.48
CA HIS A 151 4.80 7.47 0.98
C HIS A 151 4.30 8.73 0.27
N VAL A 152 3.18 9.31 0.74
CA VAL A 152 2.66 10.55 0.16
C VAL A 152 3.73 11.65 0.32
N SER A 153 4.11 12.23 -0.78
CA SER A 153 5.21 13.20 -0.81
C SER A 153 4.82 14.48 -1.58
N PRO A 154 5.16 15.66 -1.02
CA PRO A 154 5.83 15.89 0.27
C PRO A 154 4.99 15.44 1.47
N GLU A 155 5.65 14.99 2.56
CA GLU A 155 4.97 14.64 3.81
C GLU A 155 4.39 15.87 4.53
N ALA A 156 3.43 15.69 5.42
CA ALA A 156 2.78 16.76 6.17
C ALA A 156 3.78 17.62 6.96
N ALA A 157 4.72 17.01 7.68
CA ALA A 157 5.75 17.70 8.46
C ALA A 157 6.78 18.48 7.61
N ALA A 158 6.84 18.20 6.31
CA ALA A 158 7.65 18.96 5.35
C ALA A 158 6.84 20.05 4.61
N GLY A 159 5.60 20.30 5.02
CA GLY A 159 4.69 21.25 4.39
C GLY A 159 3.97 20.69 3.16
N GLY A 160 3.86 19.37 3.05
CA GLY A 160 3.10 18.73 1.98
C GLY A 160 1.60 18.97 2.11
N ALA A 161 0.92 18.99 0.97
CA ALA A 161 -0.52 19.27 0.90
C ALA A 161 -1.39 18.23 1.63
N ILE A 162 -0.87 17.02 1.87
CA ILE A 162 -1.56 16.02 2.72
C ILE A 162 -1.87 16.61 4.11
N GLY A 163 -1.00 17.47 4.66
CA GLY A 163 -1.19 18.13 5.96
C GLY A 163 -2.25 19.22 5.96
N LEU A 164 -2.84 19.58 4.82
CA LEU A 164 -3.90 20.57 4.70
C LEU A 164 -5.28 19.92 4.56
N LEU A 165 -5.35 18.59 4.45
CA LEU A 165 -6.62 17.88 4.34
C LEU A 165 -7.39 17.95 5.66
N GLU A 166 -8.68 18.17 5.55
CA GLU A 166 -9.62 18.18 6.66
C GLU A 166 -10.64 17.05 6.54
N THR A 167 -11.18 16.62 7.67
CA THR A 167 -12.25 15.60 7.67
C THR A 167 -13.47 16.12 6.92
N GLY A 168 -13.92 15.38 5.92
CA GLY A 168 -15.02 15.73 5.04
C GLY A 168 -14.61 16.13 3.64
N ASP A 169 -13.33 16.40 3.39
CA ASP A 169 -12.81 16.66 2.05
C ASP A 169 -13.08 15.46 1.13
N GLU A 170 -13.39 15.74 -0.12
CA GLU A 170 -13.58 14.68 -1.10
C GLU A 170 -12.26 14.34 -1.76
N ILE A 171 -11.91 13.05 -1.72
CA ILE A 171 -10.67 12.55 -2.33
C ILE A 171 -11.01 11.55 -3.42
N GLU A 172 -10.33 11.69 -4.55
CA GLU A 172 -10.38 10.76 -5.67
C GLU A 172 -9.06 10.00 -5.81
N ILE A 173 -9.19 8.69 -5.92
CA ILE A 173 -8.12 7.73 -6.17
C ILE A 173 -8.43 7.05 -7.51
N ASP A 174 -7.56 7.20 -8.49
CA ASP A 174 -7.67 6.52 -9.78
C ASP A 174 -6.33 5.83 -10.11
N VAL A 175 -6.31 4.53 -9.93
CA VAL A 175 -5.10 3.71 -10.12
C VAL A 175 -4.75 3.59 -11.60
N HIS A 176 -5.75 3.53 -12.49
CA HIS A 176 -5.51 3.43 -13.94
C HIS A 176 -4.85 4.70 -14.47
N ASN A 177 -5.39 5.86 -14.10
CA ASN A 177 -4.90 7.17 -14.55
C ASN A 177 -3.79 7.73 -13.65
N ARG A 178 -3.40 6.98 -12.60
CA ARG A 178 -2.33 7.37 -11.66
C ARG A 178 -2.64 8.66 -10.91
N ILE A 179 -3.90 8.87 -10.53
CA ILE A 179 -4.38 10.09 -9.88
C ILE A 179 -4.60 9.86 -8.39
N LEU A 180 -4.17 10.83 -7.59
CA LEU A 180 -4.51 11.01 -6.17
C LEU A 180 -4.76 12.49 -5.92
N ARG A 181 -6.02 12.90 -5.77
CA ARG A 181 -6.38 14.31 -5.62
C ARG A 181 -7.50 14.53 -4.62
N ALA A 182 -7.48 15.69 -3.98
CA ALA A 182 -8.61 16.24 -3.24
C ALA A 182 -9.37 17.23 -4.13
N ASN A 183 -10.68 17.15 -4.10
CA ASN A 183 -11.60 18.07 -4.78
C ASN A 183 -12.01 19.15 -3.77
N VAL A 184 -11.12 20.09 -3.51
CA VAL A 184 -11.26 21.23 -2.57
C VAL A 184 -11.21 22.54 -3.32
#